data_73b1becbb6a060ad020e9d74eafeecf7
#
_entry.id   73b1becbb6a060ad020e9d74eafeecf7
#
_cell.length_a   1.000
_cell.length_b   1.000
_cell.length_c   1.000
_cell.angle_alpha   90.00
_cell.angle_beta   90.00
_cell.angle_gamma   90.00
#
_symmetry.space_group_name_H-M   'P 1'
#
loop_
_entity.id
_entity.type
_entity.pdbx_description
1 polymer ?
#
loop_
_entity_poly.entity_id
_entity_poly.type
_entity_poly.pdbx_seq_one_letter_code
_entity_poly.pdbx_strand_id
1 'polypeptide(L)'
;MPEKWIYWLKELGQENNDIVGKKCANLGEMMKGGFNVPPGYALSVEAYKRFMNETPVTERLLKYLEGFKADPNNVSDTLKYEKASQDIREMVESIKMPSDMEKTVKEYYSELCRIAGRENIPVATRSAGPVSHPGQYETYLNVSGADEVARNVRRVWSSTFNTRSIIARARLGLPLHYDPIGVAVLTMVDAKAAGVMFTVNPVNGDESKVVIEGSFGFGEAVVSGNVTPDRFLVDKVTLEIEEKVISDKGSEYALNPKTKEMEYKELPADKKKAPCLEDREIIELTKIAKKVETHFGCLQDIEYSISASLPFPQGVFLVQARPESVWAKKKKESVLGKKSGMELLFQKAFTPVKVKT
;
A
#
# COMPACT_ATOMS: atom_id res chain seq x y z
N MET A 1 -33.41 0.65 1.13
CA MET A 1 -32.51 -0.49 0.99
C MET A 1 -31.41 -0.31 2.02
N PRO A 2 -30.90 -1.36 2.69
CA PRO A 2 -29.74 -1.17 3.55
C PRO A 2 -28.59 -0.57 2.74
N GLU A 3 -27.90 0.38 3.34
CA GLU A 3 -26.79 1.08 2.70
C GLU A 3 -25.68 0.07 2.37
N LYS A 4 -25.18 0.07 1.11
CA LYS A 4 -24.13 -0.83 0.67
C LYS A 4 -22.83 -0.44 1.36
N TRP A 5 -22.15 -1.39 2.01
CA TRP A 5 -20.92 -1.17 2.77
C TRP A 5 -19.78 -2.15 2.39
N ILE A 6 -20.04 -3.10 1.47
CA ILE A 6 -19.01 -3.92 0.79
C ILE A 6 -19.13 -3.71 -0.72
N TYR A 7 -17.98 -3.57 -1.38
CA TYR A 7 -17.86 -3.30 -2.80
C TYR A 7 -16.82 -4.21 -3.43
N TRP A 8 -17.12 -4.80 -4.58
CA TRP A 8 -16.08 -5.42 -5.38
C TRP A 8 -15.12 -4.34 -5.89
N LEU A 9 -13.80 -4.63 -5.94
CA LEU A 9 -12.82 -3.64 -6.42
C LEU A 9 -13.14 -3.13 -7.82
N LYS A 10 -13.62 -4.01 -8.71
CA LYS A 10 -14.02 -3.64 -10.08
C LYS A 10 -15.15 -2.60 -10.16
N GLU A 11 -15.88 -2.37 -9.07
CA GLU A 11 -16.96 -1.36 -8.99
C GLU A 11 -16.43 0.01 -8.56
N LEU A 12 -15.19 0.07 -8.09
CA LEU A 12 -14.59 1.26 -7.47
C LEU A 12 -13.75 2.05 -8.46
N GLY A 13 -13.57 3.33 -8.15
CA GLY A 13 -12.68 4.26 -8.82
C GLY A 13 -12.23 5.36 -7.87
N GLN A 14 -11.46 6.33 -8.35
CA GLN A 14 -10.95 7.43 -7.53
C GLN A 14 -12.06 8.21 -6.80
N GLU A 15 -13.22 8.31 -7.37
CA GLU A 15 -14.42 8.94 -6.80
C GLU A 15 -14.90 8.30 -5.50
N ASN A 16 -14.50 7.06 -5.24
CA ASN A 16 -14.90 6.31 -4.04
C ASN A 16 -13.90 6.43 -2.87
N ASN A 17 -12.91 7.32 -2.97
CA ASN A 17 -11.85 7.45 -1.97
C ASN A 17 -12.39 7.64 -0.54
N ASP A 18 -13.40 8.48 -0.36
CA ASP A 18 -13.96 8.79 0.97
C ASP A 18 -14.80 7.63 1.53
N ILE A 19 -15.24 6.72 0.67
CA ILE A 19 -16.06 5.56 1.03
C ILE A 19 -15.18 4.38 1.44
N VAL A 20 -14.17 4.02 0.63
CA VAL A 20 -13.39 2.79 0.80
C VAL A 20 -11.91 3.04 1.09
N GLY A 21 -11.48 4.29 1.11
CA GLY A 21 -10.08 4.69 1.27
C GLY A 21 -9.25 4.60 -0.02
N LYS A 22 -8.18 5.40 -0.06
CA LYS A 22 -7.33 5.59 -1.27
C LYS A 22 -6.80 4.30 -1.87
N LYS A 23 -6.39 3.35 -1.03
CA LYS A 23 -5.84 2.08 -1.53
C LYS A 23 -6.87 1.30 -2.35
N CYS A 24 -8.08 1.12 -1.83
CA CYS A 24 -9.15 0.41 -2.53
C CYS A 24 -9.63 1.17 -3.77
N ALA A 25 -9.80 2.49 -3.65
CA ALA A 25 -10.19 3.35 -4.75
C ALA A 25 -9.20 3.27 -5.92
N ASN A 26 -7.89 3.38 -5.64
CA ASN A 26 -6.85 3.27 -6.66
C ASN A 26 -6.73 1.87 -7.26
N LEU A 27 -6.94 0.79 -6.48
CA LEU A 27 -6.99 -0.58 -7.02
C LEU A 27 -8.14 -0.73 -8.01
N GLY A 28 -9.33 -0.24 -7.65
CA GLY A 28 -10.48 -0.24 -8.55
C GLY A 28 -10.23 0.59 -9.81
N GLU A 29 -9.64 1.77 -9.66
CA GLU A 29 -9.26 2.64 -10.77
C GLU A 29 -8.27 1.95 -11.73
N MET A 30 -7.27 1.25 -11.19
CA MET A 30 -6.35 0.45 -12.01
C MET A 30 -7.09 -0.67 -12.75
N MET A 31 -8.07 -1.34 -12.12
CA MET A 31 -8.91 -2.34 -12.82
C MET A 31 -9.69 -1.72 -13.98
N LYS A 32 -10.29 -0.53 -13.79
CA LYS A 32 -10.97 0.22 -14.85
C LYS A 32 -10.01 0.62 -15.98
N GLY A 33 -8.76 0.93 -15.64
CA GLY A 33 -7.67 1.21 -16.59
C GLY A 33 -7.13 -0.02 -17.33
N GLY A 34 -7.66 -1.22 -17.06
CA GLY A 34 -7.23 -2.47 -17.69
C GLY A 34 -5.93 -3.05 -17.16
N PHE A 35 -5.47 -2.58 -15.99
CA PHE A 35 -4.31 -3.16 -15.33
C PHE A 35 -4.66 -4.45 -14.61
N ASN A 36 -3.72 -5.37 -14.56
CA ASN A 36 -3.89 -6.63 -13.85
C ASN A 36 -3.73 -6.42 -12.35
N VAL A 37 -4.84 -6.43 -11.63
CA VAL A 37 -4.92 -6.26 -10.17
C VAL A 37 -5.50 -7.55 -9.58
N PRO A 38 -4.99 -8.05 -8.45
CA PRO A 38 -5.55 -9.23 -7.82
C PRO A 38 -7.05 -9.03 -7.52
N PRO A 39 -7.92 -10.00 -7.84
CA PRO A 39 -9.33 -9.91 -7.48
C PRO A 39 -9.54 -9.70 -5.98
N GLY A 40 -10.57 -8.95 -5.64
CA GLY A 40 -10.87 -8.66 -4.24
C GLY A 40 -12.07 -7.76 -4.05
N TYR A 41 -12.32 -7.43 -2.80
CA TYR A 41 -13.39 -6.53 -2.39
C TYR A 41 -12.93 -5.60 -1.25
N ALA A 42 -13.68 -4.55 -1.04
CA ALA A 42 -13.42 -3.55 0.00
C ALA A 42 -14.60 -3.44 0.96
N LEU A 43 -14.31 -3.46 2.26
CA LEU A 43 -15.25 -2.98 3.27
C LEU A 43 -15.05 -1.47 3.40
N SER A 44 -16.15 -0.72 3.37
CA SER A 44 -16.12 0.73 3.44
C SER A 44 -15.86 1.25 4.87
N VAL A 45 -15.60 2.53 4.97
CA VAL A 45 -15.56 3.26 6.25
C VAL A 45 -16.87 3.10 7.02
N GLU A 46 -18.01 2.99 6.32
CA GLU A 46 -19.31 2.77 6.93
C GLU A 46 -19.42 1.41 7.63
N ALA A 47 -18.74 0.37 7.10
CA ALA A 47 -18.65 -0.92 7.78
C ALA A 47 -17.95 -0.80 9.15
N TYR A 48 -16.89 0.00 9.24
CA TYR A 48 -16.23 0.30 10.52
C TYR A 48 -17.18 1.01 11.48
N LYS A 49 -17.82 2.08 11.01
CA LYS A 49 -18.78 2.85 11.83
C LYS A 49 -19.90 1.96 12.37
N ARG A 50 -20.45 1.12 11.50
CA ARG A 50 -21.50 0.19 11.85
C ARG A 50 -21.03 -0.78 12.95
N PHE A 51 -19.85 -1.38 12.80
CA PHE A 51 -19.27 -2.24 13.83
C PHE A 51 -19.11 -1.50 15.17
N MET A 52 -18.57 -0.28 15.14
CA MET A 52 -18.37 0.52 16.35
C MET A 52 -19.67 0.92 17.04
N ASN A 53 -20.74 1.20 16.29
CA ASN A 53 -22.00 1.71 16.81
C ASN A 53 -23.00 0.61 17.19
N GLU A 54 -23.02 -0.52 16.47
CA GLU A 54 -23.96 -1.61 16.72
C GLU A 54 -23.42 -2.65 17.73
N THR A 55 -22.20 -2.46 18.22
CA THR A 55 -21.59 -3.31 19.23
C THR A 55 -21.18 -2.50 20.47
N PRO A 56 -20.90 -3.14 21.62
CA PRO A 56 -20.48 -2.43 22.81
C PRO A 56 -19.03 -1.90 22.76
N VAL A 57 -18.36 -1.91 21.61
CA VAL A 57 -16.97 -1.46 21.46
C VAL A 57 -16.79 -0.02 21.91
N THR A 58 -17.57 0.91 21.32
CA THR A 58 -17.43 2.34 21.59
C THR A 58 -17.66 2.67 23.07
N GLU A 59 -18.69 2.09 23.69
CA GLU A 59 -18.97 2.30 25.12
C GLU A 59 -17.81 1.83 26.00
N ARG A 60 -17.28 0.62 25.72
CA ARG A 60 -16.14 0.07 26.47
C ARG A 60 -14.86 0.90 26.28
N LEU A 61 -14.62 1.39 25.07
CA LEU A 61 -13.46 2.26 24.78
C LEU A 61 -13.55 3.58 25.53
N LEU A 62 -14.71 4.24 25.49
CA LEU A 62 -14.92 5.49 26.20
C LEU A 62 -14.71 5.32 27.70
N LYS A 63 -15.29 4.27 28.31
CA LYS A 63 -15.09 3.94 29.72
C LYS A 63 -13.62 3.68 30.07
N TYR A 64 -12.87 2.98 29.21
CA TYR A 64 -11.44 2.76 29.41
C TYR A 64 -10.66 4.09 29.37
N LEU A 65 -10.98 4.95 28.40
CA LEU A 65 -10.29 6.22 28.17
C LEU A 65 -10.60 7.30 29.22
N GLU A 66 -11.73 7.23 29.93
CA GLU A 66 -12.03 8.14 31.06
C GLU A 66 -10.92 8.11 32.14
N GLY A 67 -10.33 6.94 32.39
CA GLY A 67 -9.25 6.75 33.33
C GLY A 67 -7.85 6.94 32.74
N PHE A 68 -7.73 7.08 31.43
CA PHE A 68 -6.43 7.11 30.76
C PHE A 68 -5.80 8.50 30.82
N LYS A 69 -4.63 8.58 31.49
CA LYS A 69 -3.85 9.83 31.65
C LYS A 69 -2.42 9.58 31.19
N ALA A 70 -2.06 10.13 30.04
CA ALA A 70 -0.70 10.07 29.49
C ALA A 70 -0.43 11.30 28.61
N ASP A 71 0.77 11.86 28.71
CA ASP A 71 1.23 12.93 27.85
C ASP A 71 1.89 12.32 26.59
N PRO A 72 1.38 12.59 25.37
CA PRO A 72 1.93 12.03 24.14
C PRO A 72 3.33 12.56 23.80
N ASN A 73 3.79 13.62 24.47
CA ASN A 73 5.11 14.21 24.28
C ASN A 73 6.13 13.73 25.34
N ASN A 74 5.67 13.04 26.38
CA ASN A 74 6.52 12.51 27.44
C ASN A 74 6.95 11.08 27.11
N VAL A 75 8.26 10.87 26.91
CA VAL A 75 8.84 9.56 26.59
C VAL A 75 8.54 8.53 27.67
N SER A 76 8.48 8.92 28.97
CA SER A 76 8.17 8.01 30.06
C SER A 76 6.71 7.50 30.03
N ASP A 77 5.81 8.16 29.31
CA ASP A 77 4.44 7.72 29.15
C ASP A 77 4.24 6.76 27.95
N THR A 78 5.28 6.48 27.16
CA THR A 78 5.21 5.53 26.05
C THR A 78 4.69 4.16 26.47
N LEU A 79 5.15 3.65 27.60
CA LEU A 79 4.68 2.36 28.16
C LEU A 79 3.17 2.38 28.51
N LYS A 80 2.63 3.53 28.91
CA LYS A 80 1.17 3.66 29.13
C LYS A 80 0.40 3.56 27.82
N TYR A 81 0.93 4.17 26.73
CA TYR A 81 0.35 4.06 25.41
C TYR A 81 0.45 2.64 24.84
N GLU A 82 1.57 1.94 25.08
CA GLU A 82 1.74 0.54 24.68
C GLU A 82 0.70 -0.36 25.38
N LYS A 83 0.56 -0.20 26.70
CA LYS A 83 -0.46 -0.93 27.46
C LYS A 83 -1.87 -0.60 26.99
N ALA A 84 -2.19 0.67 26.79
CA ALA A 84 -3.50 1.08 26.27
C ALA A 84 -3.77 0.50 24.88
N SER A 85 -2.75 0.50 23.99
CA SER A 85 -2.84 -0.12 22.68
C SER A 85 -3.21 -1.60 22.78
N GLN A 86 -2.52 -2.35 23.64
CA GLN A 86 -2.78 -3.77 23.84
C GLN A 86 -4.21 -3.99 24.35
N ASP A 87 -4.60 -3.32 25.44
CA ASP A 87 -5.90 -3.50 26.08
C ASP A 87 -7.06 -3.15 25.15
N ILE A 88 -6.94 -2.05 24.40
CA ILE A 88 -7.95 -1.59 23.47
C ILE A 88 -8.06 -2.58 22.29
N ARG A 89 -6.95 -3.03 21.73
CA ARG A 89 -6.95 -3.97 20.62
C ARG A 89 -7.57 -5.31 21.02
N GLU A 90 -7.21 -5.86 22.18
CA GLU A 90 -7.83 -7.07 22.73
C GLU A 90 -9.36 -6.89 22.90
N MET A 91 -9.78 -5.73 23.39
CA MET A 91 -11.20 -5.39 23.54
C MET A 91 -11.93 -5.41 22.20
N VAL A 92 -11.40 -4.72 21.17
CA VAL A 92 -11.98 -4.68 19.82
C VAL A 92 -12.03 -6.06 19.19
N GLU A 93 -10.96 -6.85 19.30
CA GLU A 93 -10.85 -8.17 18.67
C GLU A 93 -11.73 -9.23 19.35
N SER A 94 -11.99 -9.09 20.67
CA SER A 94 -12.85 -10.01 21.43
C SER A 94 -14.33 -9.88 21.08
N ILE A 95 -14.75 -8.73 20.58
CA ILE A 95 -16.16 -8.45 20.25
C ILE A 95 -16.50 -9.03 18.88
N LYS A 96 -17.60 -9.79 18.82
CA LYS A 96 -18.09 -10.34 17.55
C LYS A 96 -18.74 -9.24 16.71
N MET A 97 -18.63 -9.36 15.40
CA MET A 97 -19.42 -8.55 14.48
C MET A 97 -20.93 -8.82 14.67
N PRO A 98 -21.82 -7.88 14.34
CA PRO A 98 -23.24 -8.17 14.12
C PRO A 98 -23.40 -9.36 13.17
N SER A 99 -24.33 -10.27 13.47
CA SER A 99 -24.45 -11.56 12.77
C SER A 99 -24.66 -11.44 11.26
N ASP A 100 -25.44 -10.45 10.83
CA ASP A 100 -25.68 -10.16 9.42
C ASP A 100 -24.44 -9.59 8.72
N MET A 101 -23.65 -8.76 9.43
CA MET A 101 -22.39 -8.24 8.94
C MET A 101 -21.37 -9.37 8.75
N GLU A 102 -21.22 -10.23 9.75
CA GLU A 102 -20.31 -11.37 9.67
C GLU A 102 -20.69 -12.32 8.53
N LYS A 103 -21.98 -12.62 8.39
CA LYS A 103 -22.55 -13.42 7.30
C LYS A 103 -22.19 -12.80 5.93
N THR A 104 -22.41 -11.52 5.75
CA THR A 104 -22.11 -10.83 4.47
C THR A 104 -20.62 -10.87 4.14
N VAL A 105 -19.72 -10.65 5.11
CA VAL A 105 -18.26 -10.77 4.89
C VAL A 105 -17.90 -12.19 4.40
N LYS A 106 -18.47 -13.22 5.02
CA LYS A 106 -18.24 -14.62 4.65
C LYS A 106 -18.78 -14.95 3.25
N GLU A 107 -19.94 -14.42 2.89
CA GLU A 107 -20.54 -14.57 1.55
C GLU A 107 -19.65 -13.94 0.46
N TYR A 108 -19.13 -12.74 0.69
CA TYR A 108 -18.20 -12.10 -0.26
C TYR A 108 -16.89 -12.88 -0.42
N TYR A 109 -16.35 -13.44 0.66
CA TYR A 109 -15.17 -14.32 0.58
C TYR A 109 -15.47 -15.62 -0.18
N SER A 110 -16.61 -16.25 0.08
CA SER A 110 -17.03 -17.45 -0.63
C SER A 110 -17.20 -17.20 -2.13
N GLU A 111 -17.79 -16.07 -2.49
CA GLU A 111 -17.92 -15.66 -3.88
C GLU A 111 -16.54 -15.34 -4.52
N LEU A 112 -15.61 -14.73 -3.78
CA LEU A 112 -14.24 -14.52 -4.22
C LEU A 112 -13.53 -15.86 -4.52
N CYS A 113 -13.72 -16.87 -3.67
CA CYS A 113 -13.23 -18.22 -3.89
C CYS A 113 -13.83 -18.84 -5.16
N ARG A 114 -15.14 -18.67 -5.39
CA ARG A 114 -15.83 -19.12 -6.60
C ARG A 114 -15.27 -18.47 -7.88
N ILE A 115 -15.04 -17.16 -7.83
CA ILE A 115 -14.42 -16.41 -8.94
C ILE A 115 -13.01 -16.93 -9.24
N ALA A 116 -12.23 -17.25 -8.20
CA ALA A 116 -10.88 -17.79 -8.33
C ALA A 116 -10.84 -19.29 -8.71
N GLY A 117 -11.98 -19.97 -8.74
CA GLY A 117 -12.08 -21.41 -9.06
C GLY A 117 -11.43 -22.34 -8.02
N ARG A 118 -11.24 -21.88 -6.80
CA ARG A 118 -10.58 -22.64 -5.72
C ARG A 118 -11.26 -22.34 -4.37
N GLU A 119 -11.35 -23.35 -3.51
CA GLU A 119 -11.80 -23.17 -2.13
C GLU A 119 -10.68 -22.63 -1.23
N ASN A 120 -11.08 -21.86 -0.21
CA ASN A 120 -10.19 -21.34 0.81
C ASN A 120 -8.93 -20.66 0.27
N ILE A 121 -9.11 -19.81 -0.75
CA ILE A 121 -7.99 -19.05 -1.33
C ILE A 121 -7.33 -18.15 -0.27
N PRO A 122 -5.98 -18.07 -0.27
CA PRO A 122 -5.30 -17.13 0.60
C PRO A 122 -5.57 -15.69 0.15
N VAL A 123 -5.88 -14.84 1.11
CA VAL A 123 -6.08 -13.40 0.88
C VAL A 123 -5.18 -12.57 1.80
N ALA A 124 -4.90 -11.35 1.36
CA ALA A 124 -4.35 -10.29 2.19
C ALA A 124 -5.51 -9.42 2.69
N THR A 125 -5.55 -9.15 4.00
CA THR A 125 -6.45 -8.15 4.59
C THR A 125 -5.65 -6.92 4.97
N ARG A 126 -5.96 -5.78 4.36
CA ARG A 126 -5.16 -4.54 4.47
C ARG A 126 -6.04 -3.36 4.86
N SER A 127 -5.50 -2.47 5.68
CA SER A 127 -6.14 -1.18 5.99
C SER A 127 -6.22 -0.27 4.76
N ALA A 128 -7.35 0.41 4.59
CA ALA A 128 -7.59 1.37 3.53
C ALA A 128 -8.30 2.60 4.11
N GLY A 129 -7.54 3.59 4.56
CA GLY A 129 -8.07 4.85 5.08
C GLY A 129 -8.24 5.91 3.99
N PRO A 130 -9.16 6.88 4.18
CA PRO A 130 -9.31 8.04 3.31
C PRO A 130 -8.03 8.91 3.29
N VAL A 131 -7.35 8.96 4.43
CA VAL A 131 -6.03 9.61 4.57
C VAL A 131 -4.95 8.55 4.58
N SER A 132 -3.90 8.77 3.80
CA SER A 132 -2.77 7.84 3.74
C SER A 132 -1.85 8.02 4.96
N HIS A 133 -1.72 6.99 5.75
CA HIS A 133 -0.77 6.89 6.85
C HIS A 133 0.18 5.70 6.60
N PRO A 134 1.27 5.89 5.83
CA PRO A 134 2.19 4.80 5.50
C PRO A 134 2.75 4.11 6.74
N GLY A 135 2.69 2.78 6.79
CA GLY A 135 3.23 1.98 7.90
C GLY A 135 2.52 2.15 9.25
N GLN A 136 1.37 2.83 9.29
CA GLN A 136 0.67 3.12 10.55
C GLN A 136 -0.29 1.99 10.96
N TYR A 137 -0.89 1.28 10.01
CA TYR A 137 -1.84 0.18 10.27
C TYR A 137 -1.34 -1.14 9.71
N GLU A 138 -1.88 -2.23 10.26
CA GLU A 138 -1.42 -3.59 9.96
C GLU A 138 -2.01 -4.16 8.67
N THR A 139 -1.25 -5.09 8.09
CA THR A 139 -1.64 -5.95 6.98
C THR A 139 -1.45 -7.39 7.42
N TYR A 140 -2.44 -8.24 7.18
CA TYR A 140 -2.35 -9.67 7.45
C TYR A 140 -2.37 -10.43 6.13
N LEU A 141 -1.34 -11.23 5.92
CA LEU A 141 -1.15 -12.03 4.72
C LEU A 141 -1.55 -13.50 4.98
N ASN A 142 -1.81 -14.23 3.91
CA ASN A 142 -2.15 -15.66 3.94
C ASN A 142 -3.36 -16.01 4.81
N VAL A 143 -4.34 -15.12 4.88
CA VAL A 143 -5.60 -15.38 5.58
C VAL A 143 -6.46 -16.29 4.71
N SER A 144 -6.87 -17.45 5.22
CA SER A 144 -7.67 -18.44 4.48
C SER A 144 -8.85 -18.92 5.32
N GLY A 145 -10.02 -19.05 4.68
CA GLY A 145 -11.25 -19.44 5.34
C GLY A 145 -12.13 -18.27 5.75
N ALA A 146 -13.44 -18.41 5.59
CA ALA A 146 -14.41 -17.33 5.77
C ALA A 146 -14.42 -16.78 7.21
N ASP A 147 -14.27 -17.65 8.21
CA ASP A 147 -14.19 -17.26 9.62
C ASP A 147 -12.91 -16.46 9.92
N GLU A 148 -11.78 -16.88 9.36
CA GLU A 148 -10.51 -16.19 9.52
C GLU A 148 -10.51 -14.82 8.84
N VAL A 149 -11.13 -14.70 7.66
CA VAL A 149 -11.29 -13.40 6.99
C VAL A 149 -12.11 -12.46 7.84
N ALA A 150 -13.25 -12.89 8.39
CA ALA A 150 -14.07 -12.06 9.28
C ALA A 150 -13.31 -11.67 10.57
N ARG A 151 -12.50 -12.57 11.12
CA ARG A 151 -11.62 -12.28 12.25
C ARG A 151 -10.56 -11.23 11.88
N ASN A 152 -9.89 -11.39 10.75
CA ASN A 152 -8.83 -10.48 10.33
C ASN A 152 -9.35 -9.10 9.93
N VAL A 153 -10.58 -8.98 9.43
CA VAL A 153 -11.23 -7.67 9.25
C VAL A 153 -11.27 -6.90 10.59
N ARG A 154 -11.69 -7.56 11.70
CA ARG A 154 -11.67 -6.94 13.04
C ARG A 154 -10.25 -6.60 13.50
N ARG A 155 -9.27 -7.44 13.22
CA ARG A 155 -7.85 -7.17 13.53
C ARG A 155 -7.32 -5.97 12.75
N VAL A 156 -7.73 -5.79 11.48
CA VAL A 156 -7.39 -4.58 10.72
C VAL A 156 -8.02 -3.36 11.37
N TRP A 157 -9.27 -3.42 11.80
CA TRP A 157 -9.91 -2.32 12.53
C TRP A 157 -9.24 -2.05 13.89
N SER A 158 -8.84 -3.10 14.63
CA SER A 158 -8.12 -2.95 15.89
C SER A 158 -6.76 -2.28 15.71
N SER A 159 -6.13 -2.43 14.54
CA SER A 159 -4.82 -1.84 14.26
C SER A 159 -4.82 -0.31 14.23
N THR A 160 -6.00 0.33 14.14
CA THR A 160 -6.12 1.79 14.30
C THR A 160 -5.79 2.24 15.72
N PHE A 161 -5.78 1.32 16.67
CA PHE A 161 -5.42 1.54 18.07
C PHE A 161 -4.00 1.07 18.40
N ASN A 162 -3.13 0.87 17.40
CA ASN A 162 -1.73 0.60 17.69
C ASN A 162 -1.07 1.83 18.35
N THR A 163 0.03 1.61 19.08
CA THR A 163 0.71 2.63 19.88
C THR A 163 1.01 3.90 19.08
N ARG A 164 1.53 3.76 17.85
CA ARG A 164 1.88 4.92 17.00
C ARG A 164 0.65 5.74 16.65
N SER A 165 -0.47 5.09 16.32
CA SER A 165 -1.72 5.75 15.92
C SER A 165 -2.36 6.47 17.10
N ILE A 166 -2.38 5.86 18.29
CA ILE A 166 -2.93 6.50 19.49
C ILE A 166 -2.09 7.73 19.88
N ILE A 167 -0.76 7.61 19.91
CA ILE A 167 0.13 8.75 20.20
C ILE A 167 -0.03 9.86 19.18
N ALA A 168 -0.09 9.53 17.88
CA ALA A 168 -0.26 10.52 16.82
C ALA A 168 -1.58 11.28 16.97
N ARG A 169 -2.70 10.59 17.24
CA ARG A 169 -3.99 11.24 17.51
C ARG A 169 -3.96 12.09 18.78
N ALA A 170 -3.35 11.60 19.85
CA ALA A 170 -3.20 12.35 21.09
C ALA A 170 -2.43 13.66 20.87
N ARG A 171 -1.32 13.63 20.11
CA ARG A 171 -0.54 14.83 19.77
C ARG A 171 -1.32 15.85 18.94
N LEU A 172 -2.24 15.37 18.13
CA LEU A 172 -3.11 16.22 17.29
C LEU A 172 -4.40 16.64 17.98
N GLY A 173 -4.64 16.23 19.23
CA GLY A 173 -5.89 16.50 19.96
C GLY A 173 -7.11 15.82 19.35
N LEU A 174 -6.91 14.72 18.59
CA LEU A 174 -7.99 13.97 17.95
C LEU A 174 -8.58 12.91 18.91
N PRO A 175 -9.83 12.47 18.69
CA PRO A 175 -10.44 11.42 19.49
C PRO A 175 -9.62 10.13 19.47
N LEU A 176 -9.32 9.57 20.64
CA LEU A 176 -8.54 8.33 20.74
C LEU A 176 -9.38 7.08 20.46
N HIS A 177 -10.69 7.14 20.65
CA HIS A 177 -11.62 6.03 20.49
C HIS A 177 -12.13 5.82 19.07
N TYR A 178 -11.76 6.68 18.12
CA TYR A 178 -12.36 6.67 16.79
C TYR A 178 -11.37 7.05 15.69
N ASP A 179 -11.18 6.12 14.75
CA ASP A 179 -10.35 6.32 13.56
C ASP A 179 -10.86 5.43 12.42
N PRO A 180 -11.86 5.91 11.66
CA PRO A 180 -12.59 5.09 10.72
C PRO A 180 -11.76 4.76 9.47
N ILE A 181 -11.60 3.48 9.20
CA ILE A 181 -10.91 2.96 8.02
C ILE A 181 -11.74 1.88 7.31
N GLY A 182 -11.55 1.77 6.00
CA GLY A 182 -11.98 0.61 5.24
C GLY A 182 -10.97 -0.54 5.34
N VAL A 183 -11.37 -1.70 4.81
CA VAL A 183 -10.51 -2.89 4.71
C VAL A 183 -10.52 -3.42 3.29
N ALA A 184 -9.35 -3.58 2.69
CA ALA A 184 -9.18 -4.31 1.45
C ALA A 184 -8.99 -5.80 1.73
N VAL A 185 -9.71 -6.66 1.01
CA VAL A 185 -9.51 -8.11 0.99
C VAL A 185 -9.13 -8.50 -0.43
N LEU A 186 -7.87 -8.90 -0.64
CA LEU A 186 -7.28 -9.16 -1.94
C LEU A 186 -6.80 -10.60 -2.04
N THR A 187 -7.00 -11.26 -3.16
CA THR A 187 -6.35 -12.55 -3.39
C THR A 187 -4.84 -12.38 -3.36
N MET A 188 -4.14 -13.32 -2.73
CA MET A 188 -2.68 -13.31 -2.73
C MET A 188 -2.15 -13.84 -4.06
N VAL A 189 -1.11 -13.18 -4.56
CA VAL A 189 -0.31 -13.64 -5.70
C VAL A 189 0.78 -14.57 -5.15
N ASP A 190 0.96 -15.71 -5.74
CA ASP A 190 2.08 -16.63 -5.44
C ASP A 190 3.40 -16.06 -5.98
N ALA A 191 3.96 -15.11 -5.26
CA ALA A 191 5.04 -14.28 -5.73
C ALA A 191 6.36 -15.04 -5.95
N LYS A 192 6.87 -15.06 -7.19
CA LYS A 192 8.27 -15.41 -7.49
C LYS A 192 9.20 -14.25 -7.14
N ALA A 193 8.76 -13.03 -7.44
CA ALA A 193 9.43 -11.78 -7.11
C ALA A 193 8.38 -10.67 -6.94
N ALA A 194 8.67 -9.73 -6.07
CA ALA A 194 7.81 -8.57 -5.84
C ALA A 194 8.64 -7.36 -5.37
N GLY A 195 8.05 -6.18 -5.44
CA GLY A 195 8.73 -4.97 -5.03
C GLY A 195 7.96 -3.70 -5.34
N VAL A 196 8.69 -2.63 -5.51
CA VAL A 196 8.17 -1.30 -5.81
C VAL A 196 8.79 -0.75 -7.09
N MET A 197 8.07 0.10 -7.79
CA MET A 197 8.58 0.87 -8.91
C MET A 197 8.12 2.32 -8.83
N PHE A 198 9.05 3.22 -9.10
CA PHE A 198 8.84 4.66 -9.09
C PHE A 198 8.92 5.19 -10.51
N THR A 199 7.94 5.98 -10.91
CA THR A 199 7.97 6.63 -12.22
C THR A 199 8.78 7.94 -12.24
N VAL A 200 9.68 8.08 -11.31
CA VAL A 200 10.69 9.13 -11.16
C VAL A 200 11.88 8.54 -10.39
N ASN A 201 13.07 9.03 -10.63
CA ASN A 201 14.19 8.63 -9.77
C ASN A 201 14.02 9.29 -8.38
N PRO A 202 13.74 8.51 -7.31
CA PRO A 202 13.46 9.08 -5.99
C PRO A 202 14.66 9.78 -5.35
N VAL A 203 15.88 9.55 -5.85
CA VAL A 203 17.12 10.14 -5.31
C VAL A 203 17.29 11.57 -5.82
N ASN A 204 17.10 11.82 -7.11
CA ASN A 204 17.41 13.08 -7.75
C ASN A 204 16.23 13.80 -8.42
N GLY A 205 15.07 13.13 -8.54
CA GLY A 205 13.86 13.69 -9.16
C GLY A 205 13.86 13.66 -10.68
N ASP A 206 14.69 12.82 -11.30
CA ASP A 206 14.71 12.66 -12.74
C ASP A 206 13.45 11.92 -13.23
N GLU A 207 12.54 12.66 -13.84
CA GLU A 207 11.27 12.15 -14.36
C GLU A 207 11.43 11.36 -15.67
N SER A 208 12.61 11.37 -16.30
CA SER A 208 12.88 10.56 -17.50
C SER A 208 13.15 9.10 -17.18
N LYS A 209 13.23 8.74 -15.91
CA LYS A 209 13.61 7.41 -15.43
C LYS A 209 12.47 6.70 -14.70
N VAL A 210 12.51 5.36 -14.77
CA VAL A 210 11.80 4.47 -13.87
C VAL A 210 12.84 3.77 -13.00
N VAL A 211 12.62 3.77 -11.70
CA VAL A 211 13.40 2.98 -10.74
C VAL A 211 12.55 1.79 -10.30
N ILE A 212 13.09 0.59 -10.42
CA ILE A 212 12.44 -0.65 -9.99
C ILE A 212 13.30 -1.25 -8.89
N GLU A 213 12.69 -1.53 -7.75
CA GLU A 213 13.32 -2.25 -6.64
C GLU A 213 12.54 -3.54 -6.40
N GLY A 214 13.25 -4.66 -6.21
CA GLY A 214 12.60 -5.94 -6.06
C GLY A 214 13.44 -6.97 -5.32
N SER A 215 12.76 -7.99 -4.81
CA SER A 215 13.38 -9.16 -4.20
C SER A 215 12.59 -10.42 -4.51
N PHE A 216 13.15 -11.57 -4.19
CA PHE A 216 12.43 -12.85 -4.26
C PHE A 216 11.30 -12.90 -3.21
N GLY A 217 10.23 -13.64 -3.54
CA GLY A 217 9.09 -13.82 -2.66
C GLY A 217 8.15 -12.62 -2.59
N PHE A 218 7.53 -12.42 -1.44
CA PHE A 218 6.50 -11.39 -1.24
C PHE A 218 7.09 -10.01 -0.98
N GLY A 219 6.44 -8.98 -1.52
CA GLY A 219 6.90 -7.58 -1.50
C GLY A 219 6.99 -6.94 -0.11
N GLU A 220 6.37 -7.53 0.92
CA GLU A 220 6.46 -7.03 2.30
C GLU A 220 7.92 -6.89 2.76
N ALA A 221 8.81 -7.80 2.35
CA ALA A 221 10.22 -7.75 2.69
C ALA A 221 10.93 -6.48 2.16
N VAL A 222 10.55 -6.02 0.97
CA VAL A 222 11.08 -4.80 0.36
C VAL A 222 10.46 -3.56 1.02
N VAL A 223 9.13 -3.55 1.16
CA VAL A 223 8.38 -2.40 1.71
C VAL A 223 8.74 -2.14 3.18
N SER A 224 8.96 -3.20 3.98
CA SER A 224 9.37 -3.09 5.38
C SER A 224 10.85 -2.75 5.57
N GLY A 225 11.67 -2.83 4.51
CA GLY A 225 13.12 -2.62 4.57
C GLY A 225 13.91 -3.76 5.24
N ASN A 226 13.29 -4.93 5.41
CA ASN A 226 13.94 -6.09 6.04
C ASN A 226 14.90 -6.84 5.10
N VAL A 227 14.77 -6.60 3.79
CA VAL A 227 15.66 -7.16 2.76
C VAL A 227 16.16 -6.01 1.90
N THR A 228 17.45 -5.99 1.60
CA THR A 228 18.02 -5.04 0.62
C THR A 228 17.63 -5.52 -0.79
N PRO A 229 16.81 -4.77 -1.54
CA PRO A 229 16.34 -5.19 -2.85
C PRO A 229 17.43 -5.04 -3.93
N ASP A 230 17.26 -5.76 -5.04
CA ASP A 230 17.90 -5.38 -6.29
C ASP A 230 17.29 -4.07 -6.78
N ARG A 231 18.11 -3.24 -7.44
CA ARG A 231 17.68 -1.95 -7.98
C ARG A 231 18.03 -1.87 -9.46
N PHE A 232 17.06 -1.42 -10.26
CA PHE A 232 17.19 -1.25 -11.69
C PHE A 232 16.78 0.17 -12.08
N LEU A 233 17.62 0.86 -12.86
CA LEU A 233 17.35 2.17 -13.43
C LEU A 233 17.10 2.03 -14.92
N VAL A 234 15.94 2.49 -15.40
CA VAL A 234 15.53 2.32 -16.80
C VAL A 234 15.13 3.66 -17.38
N ASP A 235 15.58 3.97 -18.59
CA ASP A 235 15.14 5.13 -19.34
C ASP A 235 13.71 4.94 -19.84
N LYS A 236 12.84 5.91 -19.59
CA LYS A 236 11.41 5.83 -19.99
C LYS A 236 11.19 5.88 -21.50
N VAL A 237 12.07 6.50 -22.25
CA VAL A 237 11.90 6.71 -23.70
C VAL A 237 12.47 5.53 -24.47
N THR A 238 13.74 5.21 -24.24
CA THR A 238 14.46 4.15 -24.95
C THR A 238 14.17 2.76 -24.43
N LEU A 239 13.69 2.65 -23.17
CA LEU A 239 13.55 1.40 -22.41
C LEU A 239 14.89 0.70 -22.16
N GLU A 240 15.99 1.43 -22.26
CA GLU A 240 17.33 0.92 -21.93
C GLU A 240 17.50 0.78 -20.42
N ILE A 241 18.02 -0.36 -19.98
CA ILE A 241 18.38 -0.57 -18.58
C ILE A 241 19.76 0.04 -18.38
N GLU A 242 19.81 1.23 -17.78
CA GLU A 242 21.08 1.99 -17.59
C GLU A 242 21.90 1.46 -16.42
N GLU A 243 21.23 0.96 -15.38
CA GLU A 243 21.92 0.46 -14.18
C GLU A 243 21.21 -0.78 -13.62
N LYS A 244 22.00 -1.76 -13.16
CA LYS A 244 21.57 -2.92 -12.41
C LYS A 244 22.45 -3.06 -11.17
N VAL A 245 21.86 -2.83 -10.00
CA VAL A 245 22.52 -3.08 -8.71
C VAL A 245 21.92 -4.34 -8.12
N ILE A 246 22.70 -5.43 -8.13
CA ILE A 246 22.27 -6.71 -7.56
C ILE A 246 22.79 -6.82 -6.14
N SER A 247 21.85 -6.93 -5.20
CA SER A 247 22.13 -7.01 -3.78
C SER A 247 22.44 -8.43 -3.33
N ASP A 248 23.15 -8.55 -2.20
CA ASP A 248 23.25 -9.82 -1.50
C ASP A 248 22.00 -10.03 -0.65
N LYS A 249 21.03 -10.75 -1.21
CA LYS A 249 19.73 -11.02 -0.59
C LYS A 249 19.83 -12.23 0.33
N GLY A 250 19.91 -12.00 1.65
CA GLY A 250 20.06 -13.09 2.63
C GLY A 250 18.83 -14.00 2.71
N SER A 251 17.62 -13.43 2.52
CA SER A 251 16.35 -14.15 2.71
C SER A 251 15.26 -13.66 1.78
N GLU A 252 14.24 -14.48 1.61
CA GLU A 252 12.95 -14.14 0.99
C GLU A 252 11.83 -14.20 2.04
N TYR A 253 10.80 -13.36 1.91
CA TYR A 253 9.59 -13.49 2.68
C TYR A 253 8.63 -14.41 1.95
N ALA A 254 8.34 -15.57 2.52
CA ALA A 254 7.62 -16.64 1.84
C ALA A 254 6.69 -17.39 2.78
N LEU A 255 5.72 -18.11 2.20
CA LEU A 255 4.82 -18.97 2.95
C LEU A 255 5.55 -20.26 3.35
N ASN A 256 5.56 -20.58 4.64
CA ASN A 256 5.97 -21.88 5.11
C ASN A 256 4.86 -22.91 4.76
N PRO A 257 5.16 -23.92 3.94
CA PRO A 257 4.14 -24.89 3.49
C PRO A 257 3.62 -25.79 4.61
N LYS A 258 4.39 -25.92 5.73
CA LYS A 258 4.02 -26.78 6.86
C LYS A 258 3.18 -26.02 7.88
N THR A 259 3.65 -24.86 8.34
CA THR A 259 2.96 -24.07 9.38
C THR A 259 1.85 -23.19 8.80
N LYS A 260 1.85 -22.95 7.49
CA LYS A 260 0.97 -21.99 6.80
C LYS A 260 1.16 -20.54 7.25
N GLU A 261 2.27 -20.24 7.89
CA GLU A 261 2.65 -18.89 8.33
C GLU A 261 3.62 -18.25 7.33
N MET A 262 3.58 -16.95 7.27
CA MET A 262 4.54 -16.15 6.51
C MET A 262 5.81 -16.00 7.33
N GLU A 263 6.96 -16.33 6.73
CA GLU A 263 8.26 -16.26 7.42
C GLU A 263 9.39 -15.79 6.49
N TYR A 264 10.48 -15.31 7.10
CA TYR A 264 11.73 -15.08 6.38
C TYR A 264 12.48 -16.39 6.25
N LYS A 265 12.63 -16.85 5.02
CA LYS A 265 13.37 -18.07 4.66
C LYS A 265 14.70 -17.71 4.04
N GLU A 266 15.76 -18.32 4.51
CA GLU A 266 17.10 -18.12 3.93
C GLU A 266 17.13 -18.56 2.45
N LEU A 267 17.69 -17.72 1.59
CA LEU A 267 17.86 -18.02 0.18
C LEU A 267 19.03 -19.00 -0.04
N PRO A 268 18.91 -19.93 -0.98
CA PRO A 268 20.03 -20.74 -1.44
C PRO A 268 21.19 -19.87 -1.93
N ALA A 269 22.42 -20.35 -1.78
CA ALA A 269 23.62 -19.58 -2.06
C ALA A 269 23.68 -19.05 -3.51
N ASP A 270 23.18 -19.82 -4.47
CA ASP A 270 23.09 -19.44 -5.88
C ASP A 270 22.07 -18.31 -6.14
N LYS A 271 21.03 -18.18 -5.31
CA LYS A 271 20.04 -17.12 -5.42
C LYS A 271 20.42 -15.83 -4.69
N LYS A 272 21.26 -15.89 -3.65
CA LYS A 272 21.58 -14.70 -2.84
C LYS A 272 22.09 -13.53 -3.69
N LYS A 273 22.91 -13.79 -4.69
CA LYS A 273 23.51 -12.79 -5.61
C LYS A 273 22.95 -12.86 -7.04
N ALA A 274 21.91 -13.64 -7.27
CA ALA A 274 21.23 -13.67 -8.55
C ALA A 274 20.24 -12.52 -8.66
N PRO A 275 20.03 -11.93 -9.85
CA PRO A 275 18.98 -10.94 -10.06
C PRO A 275 17.60 -11.57 -9.82
N CYS A 276 16.73 -10.86 -9.09
CA CYS A 276 15.36 -11.33 -8.84
C CYS A 276 14.44 -11.14 -10.07
N LEU A 277 14.85 -10.30 -11.03
CA LEU A 277 14.14 -10.00 -12.26
C LEU A 277 15.03 -10.24 -13.49
N GLU A 278 14.44 -10.77 -14.56
CA GLU A 278 15.04 -10.84 -15.87
C GLU A 278 14.88 -9.51 -16.64
N ASP A 279 15.73 -9.25 -17.64
CA ASP A 279 15.66 -8.00 -18.43
C ASP A 279 14.29 -7.77 -19.07
N ARG A 280 13.68 -8.84 -19.60
CA ARG A 280 12.33 -8.76 -20.18
C ARG A 280 11.28 -8.35 -19.14
N GLU A 281 11.45 -8.75 -17.88
CA GLU A 281 10.55 -8.40 -16.78
C GLU A 281 10.72 -6.94 -16.36
N ILE A 282 11.98 -6.48 -16.29
CA ILE A 282 12.31 -5.07 -16.01
C ILE A 282 11.71 -4.15 -17.07
N ILE A 283 11.87 -4.50 -18.35
CA ILE A 283 11.33 -3.72 -19.46
C ILE A 283 9.79 -3.69 -19.43
N GLU A 284 9.15 -4.82 -19.18
CA GLU A 284 7.67 -4.86 -19.11
C GLU A 284 7.12 -4.10 -17.89
N LEU A 285 7.74 -4.24 -16.72
CA LEU A 285 7.40 -3.43 -15.55
C LEU A 285 7.55 -1.93 -15.85
N THR A 286 8.60 -1.52 -16.57
CA THR A 286 8.77 -0.13 -17.01
C THR A 286 7.63 0.35 -17.91
N LYS A 287 7.19 -0.48 -18.88
CA LYS A 287 6.05 -0.16 -19.74
C LYS A 287 4.75 -0.03 -18.95
N ILE A 288 4.54 -0.93 -18.00
CA ILE A 288 3.38 -0.88 -17.09
C ILE A 288 3.42 0.40 -16.25
N ALA A 289 4.57 0.72 -15.63
CA ALA A 289 4.74 1.93 -14.83
C ALA A 289 4.41 3.21 -15.61
N LYS A 290 4.88 3.33 -16.86
CA LYS A 290 4.54 4.45 -17.78
C LYS A 290 3.05 4.53 -18.06
N LYS A 291 2.38 3.40 -18.31
CA LYS A 291 0.93 3.37 -18.52
C LYS A 291 0.16 3.82 -17.27
N VAL A 292 0.59 3.38 -16.08
CA VAL A 292 -0.01 3.80 -14.79
C VAL A 292 0.18 5.30 -14.60
N GLU A 293 1.39 5.84 -14.81
CA GLU A 293 1.66 7.28 -14.74
C GLU A 293 0.76 8.08 -15.68
N THR A 294 0.62 7.61 -16.92
CA THR A 294 -0.26 8.25 -17.93
C THR A 294 -1.72 8.21 -17.50
N HIS A 295 -2.19 7.07 -16.97
CA HIS A 295 -3.57 6.89 -16.51
C HIS A 295 -3.93 7.81 -15.35
N PHE A 296 -3.04 7.92 -14.35
CA PHE A 296 -3.25 8.79 -13.19
C PHE A 296 -2.85 10.25 -13.42
N GLY A 297 -2.13 10.56 -14.49
CA GLY A 297 -1.68 11.91 -14.84
C GLY A 297 -0.65 12.51 -13.90
N CYS A 298 0.03 11.71 -13.10
CA CYS A 298 1.06 12.16 -12.14
C CYS A 298 2.08 11.05 -11.85
N LEU A 299 3.24 11.45 -11.31
CA LEU A 299 4.28 10.53 -10.87
C LEU A 299 3.74 9.53 -9.85
N GLN A 300 4.14 8.27 -9.98
CA GLN A 300 3.59 7.15 -9.22
C GLN A 300 4.65 6.39 -8.43
N ASP A 301 4.23 5.89 -7.27
CA ASP A 301 4.85 4.86 -6.45
C ASP A 301 3.93 3.63 -6.53
N ILE A 302 4.44 2.52 -7.08
CA ILE A 302 3.64 1.37 -7.48
C ILE A 302 4.24 0.11 -6.85
N GLU A 303 3.42 -0.66 -6.13
CA GLU A 303 3.78 -1.99 -5.66
C GLU A 303 3.36 -3.03 -6.72
N TYR A 304 4.26 -3.96 -7.04
CA TYR A 304 4.01 -5.03 -8.00
C TYR A 304 4.36 -6.40 -7.42
N SER A 305 3.81 -7.43 -8.05
CA SER A 305 4.13 -8.83 -7.79
C SER A 305 4.12 -9.63 -9.09
N ILE A 306 5.09 -10.52 -9.27
CA ILE A 306 5.17 -11.43 -10.40
C ILE A 306 4.86 -12.84 -9.91
N SER A 307 3.80 -13.44 -10.44
CA SER A 307 3.38 -14.81 -10.09
C SER A 307 4.42 -15.85 -10.50
N ALA A 308 4.61 -16.84 -9.66
CA ALA A 308 5.43 -18.01 -9.94
C ALA A 308 4.71 -19.04 -10.84
N SER A 309 3.37 -19.07 -10.80
CA SER A 309 2.56 -20.08 -11.50
C SER A 309 1.98 -19.61 -12.83
N LEU A 310 1.81 -18.30 -13.01
CA LEU A 310 1.25 -17.75 -14.23
C LEU A 310 2.34 -17.37 -15.24
N PRO A 311 2.08 -17.57 -16.56
CA PRO A 311 3.04 -17.20 -17.58
C PRO A 311 3.25 -15.67 -17.61
N PHE A 312 4.47 -15.26 -17.93
CA PHE A 312 4.80 -13.87 -18.17
C PHE A 312 4.35 -13.45 -19.59
N PRO A 313 3.76 -12.23 -19.78
CA PRO A 313 3.59 -11.15 -18.81
C PRO A 313 2.27 -11.19 -18.01
N GLN A 314 1.38 -12.16 -18.25
CA GLN A 314 0.06 -12.24 -17.61
C GLN A 314 0.16 -12.40 -16.08
N GLY A 315 1.27 -12.95 -15.59
CA GLY A 315 1.55 -13.11 -14.16
C GLY A 315 2.02 -11.82 -13.45
N VAL A 316 2.10 -10.67 -14.12
CA VAL A 316 2.44 -9.40 -13.48
C VAL A 316 1.19 -8.77 -12.89
N PHE A 317 1.18 -8.54 -11.58
CA PHE A 317 0.08 -7.90 -10.86
C PHE A 317 0.51 -6.59 -10.22
N LEU A 318 -0.37 -5.60 -10.22
CA LEU A 318 -0.23 -4.37 -9.46
C LEU A 318 -1.03 -4.50 -8.16
N VAL A 319 -0.37 -4.33 -7.02
CA VAL A 319 -1.00 -4.53 -5.70
C VAL A 319 -1.23 -3.23 -4.95
N GLN A 320 -0.64 -2.13 -5.40
CA GLN A 320 -0.91 -0.77 -4.97
C GLN A 320 -0.36 0.24 -5.99
N ALA A 321 -1.05 1.40 -6.15
CA ALA A 321 -0.49 2.57 -6.79
C ALA A 321 -0.89 3.82 -6.01
N ARG A 322 0.04 4.78 -5.89
CA ARG A 322 -0.22 6.07 -5.23
C ARG A 322 0.63 7.17 -5.88
N PRO A 323 0.16 8.43 -5.86
CA PRO A 323 0.98 9.54 -6.26
C PRO A 323 2.27 9.59 -5.46
N GLU A 324 3.40 9.76 -6.14
CA GLU A 324 4.68 10.01 -5.51
C GLU A 324 4.61 11.36 -4.76
N SER A 325 5.05 11.40 -3.50
CA SER A 325 4.73 12.52 -2.61
C SER A 325 5.89 13.48 -2.36
N VAL A 326 7.12 13.07 -2.66
CA VAL A 326 8.34 13.88 -2.38
C VAL A 326 8.57 14.88 -3.49
N TRP A 327 8.64 14.40 -4.73
CA TRP A 327 8.96 15.23 -5.89
C TRP A 327 7.73 15.94 -6.48
N ALA A 328 6.55 15.36 -6.37
CA ALA A 328 5.30 16.01 -6.77
C ALA A 328 5.03 17.33 -6.00
N LYS A 329 5.54 17.47 -4.77
CA LYS A 329 5.41 18.68 -3.95
C LYS A 329 6.50 19.73 -4.23
N LYS A 330 7.64 19.35 -4.79
CA LYS A 330 8.68 20.30 -5.18
C LYS A 330 8.17 21.04 -6.41
N LYS A 331 7.81 22.33 -6.22
CA LYS A 331 7.57 23.22 -7.36
C LYS A 331 8.78 23.17 -8.27
N LYS A 332 8.58 22.83 -9.55
CA LYS A 332 9.63 23.01 -10.56
C LYS A 332 10.01 24.49 -10.51
N GLU A 333 11.14 24.83 -9.91
CA GLU A 333 11.73 26.14 -10.13
C GLU A 333 12.09 26.19 -11.61
N SER A 334 11.41 27.05 -12.34
CA SER A 334 11.71 27.28 -13.75
C SER A 334 13.18 27.65 -13.86
N VAL A 335 13.96 26.88 -14.60
CA VAL A 335 15.37 27.19 -14.91
C VAL A 335 15.53 28.60 -15.54
N LEU A 336 14.43 29.10 -16.09
CA LEU A 336 14.34 30.44 -16.72
C LEU A 336 13.85 31.56 -15.75
N GLY A 337 13.59 31.23 -14.48
CA GLY A 337 12.99 32.18 -13.54
C GLY A 337 11.56 32.56 -13.92
N LYS A 338 11.04 33.67 -13.38
CA LYS A 338 9.70 34.19 -13.69
C LYS A 338 9.59 34.89 -15.07
N LYS A 339 10.66 34.94 -15.86
CA LYS A 339 10.69 35.61 -17.17
C LYS A 339 10.45 34.60 -18.28
N SER A 340 9.62 34.94 -19.24
CA SER A 340 9.41 34.11 -20.43
C SER A 340 10.71 34.02 -21.25
N GLY A 341 10.91 32.88 -21.98
CA GLY A 341 12.10 32.74 -22.83
C GLY A 341 12.28 33.89 -23.80
N MET A 342 11.20 34.56 -24.22
CA MET A 342 11.19 35.72 -25.09
C MET A 342 11.70 36.96 -24.36
N GLU A 343 11.33 37.20 -23.09
CA GLU A 343 11.83 38.30 -22.28
C GLU A 343 13.35 38.22 -22.00
N LEU A 344 13.85 36.97 -21.82
CA LEU A 344 15.29 36.70 -21.67
C LEU A 344 16.08 36.96 -22.95
N LEU A 345 15.52 36.60 -24.10
CA LEU A 345 16.08 36.89 -25.42
C LEU A 345 16.11 38.42 -25.69
N PHE A 346 15.02 39.13 -25.38
CA PHE A 346 14.97 40.59 -25.50
C PHE A 346 15.98 41.27 -24.57
N GLN A 347 16.09 40.81 -23.32
CA GLN A 347 17.03 41.35 -22.36
C GLN A 347 18.50 41.18 -22.81
N LYS A 348 18.85 40.00 -23.38
CA LYS A 348 20.18 39.76 -23.96
C LYS A 348 20.44 40.54 -25.24
N ALA A 349 19.45 40.71 -26.11
CA ALA A 349 19.58 41.44 -27.37
C ALA A 349 19.78 42.94 -27.16
N PHE A 350 19.25 43.51 -26.08
CA PHE A 350 19.32 44.94 -25.77
C PHE A 350 20.32 45.30 -24.63
N THR A 351 21.12 44.34 -24.15
CA THR A 351 22.15 44.62 -23.16
C THR A 351 23.41 45.15 -23.89
N PRO A 352 23.86 46.40 -23.68
CA PRO A 352 25.05 46.92 -24.35
C PRO A 352 26.29 46.10 -23.96
N VAL A 353 27.03 45.64 -24.95
CA VAL A 353 28.33 44.99 -24.74
C VAL A 353 29.32 46.04 -24.27
N LYS A 354 29.75 46.01 -23.00
CA LYS A 354 30.84 46.83 -22.53
C LYS A 354 32.14 46.33 -23.17
N VAL A 355 32.61 47.04 -24.21
CA VAL A 355 33.96 46.85 -24.73
C VAL A 355 34.94 47.42 -23.70
N LYS A 356 35.79 46.58 -23.13
CA LYS A 356 36.92 47.05 -22.33
C LYS A 356 37.93 47.68 -23.30
N THR A 357 38.12 49.00 -23.17
CA THR A 357 39.27 49.71 -23.72
C THR A 357 40.48 49.50 -22.84
#